data_4c658fbeb768f11f31a5eaa0ec2c4270
#
_entry.id   4c658fbeb768f11f31a5eaa0ec2c4270
#
_cell.length_a   1.000
_cell.length_b   1.000
_cell.length_c   1.000
_cell.angle_alpha   90.00
_cell.angle_beta   90.00
_cell.angle_gamma   90.00
#
_symmetry.space_group_name_H-M   'P 1'
#
loop_
_entity.id
_entity.type
_entity.pdbx_description
1 polymer ?
#
loop_
_entity_poly.entity_id
_entity_poly.type
_entity_poly.pdbx_seq_one_letter_code
_entity_poly.pdbx_strand_id
1 'polypeptide(L)'
;MFNSYTEDFLQQDKIIIANPLWNLSIPTRLKAWIDCITVAGKTFKYTETGSVGIVKGKKVLHIQANGGVYNGSDPASQYVKTIFTFLGVTDFHQLFVEGMDHNPEKADEIVKKAVEKAQQLAKTF
;
A
#
# COMPACT_ATOMS: atom_id res chain seq x y z
N MET A 1 -19.18 12.06 -4.49
CA MET A 1 -19.92 10.85 -4.05
C MET A 1 -19.59 10.56 -2.59
N PHE A 2 -20.60 10.33 -1.76
CA PHE A 2 -20.41 9.86 -0.38
C PHE A 2 -20.31 8.33 -0.38
N ASN A 3 -19.34 7.78 0.36
CA ASN A 3 -19.31 6.35 0.66
C ASN A 3 -18.60 6.12 1.99
N SER A 4 -18.97 5.04 2.67
CA SER A 4 -18.45 4.71 4.00
C SER A 4 -16.94 4.39 3.99
N TYR A 5 -16.42 3.85 2.91
CA TYR A 5 -15.00 3.54 2.80
C TYR A 5 -14.13 4.79 2.80
N THR A 6 -14.59 5.84 2.11
CA THR A 6 -13.89 7.14 2.14
C THR A 6 -13.89 7.72 3.54
N GLU A 7 -15.04 7.69 4.22
CA GLU A 7 -15.14 8.23 5.59
C GLU A 7 -14.27 7.45 6.57
N ASP A 8 -14.30 6.12 6.50
CA ASP A 8 -13.43 5.27 7.33
C ASP A 8 -11.96 5.60 7.10
N PHE A 9 -11.55 5.71 5.85
CA PHE A 9 -10.16 6.05 5.50
C PHE A 9 -9.77 7.40 6.09
N LEU A 10 -10.62 8.41 5.94
CA LEU A 10 -10.32 9.76 6.42
C LEU A 10 -10.21 9.85 7.93
N GLN A 11 -10.90 8.99 8.66
CA GLN A 11 -10.88 8.96 10.12
C GLN A 11 -9.66 8.26 10.71
N GLN A 12 -8.96 7.44 9.93
CA GLN A 12 -7.82 6.67 10.44
C GLN A 12 -6.51 7.44 10.27
N ASP A 13 -5.65 7.37 11.26
CA ASP A 13 -4.32 7.97 11.23
C ASP A 13 -3.28 7.03 10.64
N LYS A 14 -3.46 5.72 10.84
CA LYS A 14 -2.52 4.70 10.40
C LYS A 14 -3.28 3.64 9.60
N ILE A 15 -2.75 3.33 8.42
CA ILE A 15 -3.35 2.36 7.51
C ILE A 15 -2.31 1.30 7.17
N ILE A 16 -2.68 0.03 7.31
CA ILE A 16 -1.85 -1.09 6.89
C ILE A 16 -2.59 -1.81 5.76
N ILE A 17 -1.92 -1.94 4.62
CA ILE A 17 -2.43 -2.64 3.45
C ILE A 17 -1.56 -3.87 3.24
N ALA A 18 -2.18 -5.05 3.27
CA ALA A 18 -1.47 -6.31 3.05
C ALA A 18 -2.12 -7.05 1.89
N ASN A 19 -1.32 -7.39 0.87
CA ASN A 19 -1.84 -8.08 -0.31
C ASN A 19 -0.79 -9.00 -0.93
N PRO A 20 -1.22 -10.05 -1.63
CA PRO A 20 -0.34 -10.81 -2.51
C PRO A 20 -0.14 -10.08 -3.84
N LEU A 21 0.94 -10.45 -4.54
CA LEU A 21 1.13 -10.07 -5.93
C LEU A 21 0.46 -11.15 -6.80
N TRP A 22 -0.60 -10.80 -7.50
CA TRP A 22 -1.34 -11.70 -8.39
C TRP A 22 -1.30 -11.19 -9.82
N ASN A 23 -0.73 -11.98 -10.71
CA ASN A 23 -0.65 -11.63 -12.13
C ASN A 23 -0.04 -10.23 -12.33
N LEU A 24 1.04 -9.95 -11.58
CA LEU A 24 1.77 -8.68 -11.60
C LEU A 24 0.93 -7.47 -11.14
N SER A 25 -0.18 -7.71 -10.46
CA SER A 25 -1.07 -6.65 -9.99
C SER A 25 -1.55 -6.90 -8.57
N ILE A 26 -2.30 -5.94 -8.04
CA ILE A 26 -2.98 -6.07 -6.76
C ILE A 26 -4.29 -6.83 -6.95
N PRO A 27 -4.82 -7.49 -5.90
CA PRO A 27 -6.13 -8.13 -5.98
C PRO A 27 -7.24 -7.15 -6.35
N THR A 28 -8.23 -7.64 -7.08
CA THR A 28 -9.37 -6.83 -7.56
C THR A 28 -10.08 -6.06 -6.44
N ARG A 29 -10.28 -6.70 -5.29
CA ARG A 29 -10.96 -6.06 -4.16
C ARG A 29 -10.15 -4.90 -3.58
N LEU A 30 -8.82 -5.02 -3.55
CA LEU A 30 -7.97 -3.92 -3.12
C LEU A 30 -8.07 -2.74 -4.09
N LYS A 31 -8.06 -3.02 -5.39
CA LYS A 31 -8.25 -1.98 -6.41
C LYS A 31 -9.60 -1.28 -6.24
N ALA A 32 -10.66 -2.06 -6.00
CA ALA A 32 -11.99 -1.51 -5.76
C ALA A 32 -12.00 -0.59 -4.51
N TRP A 33 -11.36 -1.01 -3.44
CA TRP A 33 -11.25 -0.17 -2.23
C TRP A 33 -10.50 1.12 -2.51
N ILE A 34 -9.37 1.04 -3.22
CA ILE A 34 -8.60 2.23 -3.60
C ILE A 34 -9.45 3.19 -4.44
N ASP A 35 -10.25 2.66 -5.37
CA ASP A 35 -11.16 3.49 -6.16
C ASP A 35 -12.24 4.14 -5.28
N CYS A 36 -12.72 3.46 -4.24
CA CYS A 36 -13.68 4.02 -3.30
C CYS A 36 -13.11 5.16 -2.45
N ILE A 37 -11.83 5.14 -2.14
CA ILE A 37 -11.21 6.19 -1.31
C ILE A 37 -10.63 7.34 -2.16
N THR A 38 -10.57 7.19 -3.46
CA THR A 38 -10.03 8.21 -4.39
C THR A 38 -11.21 9.04 -4.89
N VAL A 39 -11.56 10.09 -4.13
CA VAL A 39 -12.78 10.88 -4.37
C VAL A 39 -12.42 12.35 -4.45
N ALA A 40 -12.78 12.97 -5.57
CA ALA A 40 -12.55 14.40 -5.79
C ALA A 40 -13.28 15.23 -4.72
N GLY A 41 -12.57 16.16 -4.13
CA GLY A 41 -13.09 16.98 -3.04
C GLY A 41 -12.93 16.37 -1.65
N LYS A 42 -12.53 15.10 -1.56
CA LYS A 42 -12.34 14.37 -0.29
C LYS A 42 -10.89 13.97 -0.04
N THR A 43 -10.25 13.34 -1.01
CA THR A 43 -8.87 12.86 -0.88
C THR A 43 -7.92 13.51 -1.88
N PHE A 44 -8.44 14.10 -2.93
CA PHE A 44 -7.68 14.95 -3.85
C PHE A 44 -8.61 16.03 -4.40
N LYS A 45 -8.05 17.04 -5.05
CA LYS A 45 -8.84 18.10 -5.69
C LYS A 45 -8.20 18.52 -7.00
N TYR A 46 -9.02 19.06 -7.90
CA TYR A 46 -8.53 19.66 -9.14
C TYR A 46 -8.18 21.11 -8.89
N THR A 47 -7.06 21.54 -9.46
CA THR A 47 -6.60 22.94 -9.41
C THR A 47 -6.32 23.41 -10.85
N GLU A 48 -6.04 24.70 -11.03
CA GLU A 48 -5.70 25.26 -12.33
C GLU A 48 -4.45 24.62 -12.94
N THR A 49 -3.54 24.11 -12.08
CA THR A 49 -2.28 23.50 -12.51
C THR A 49 -2.30 21.99 -12.49
N GLY A 50 -3.45 21.36 -12.18
CA GLY A 50 -3.60 19.91 -12.13
C GLY A 50 -4.21 19.42 -10.85
N SER A 51 -4.16 18.11 -10.64
CA SER A 51 -4.71 17.47 -9.45
C SER A 51 -3.72 17.55 -8.28
N VAL A 52 -4.25 17.75 -7.09
CA VAL A 52 -3.46 17.83 -5.85
C VAL A 52 -4.07 16.92 -4.79
N GLY A 53 -3.26 16.08 -4.16
CA GLY A 53 -3.67 15.28 -3.02
C GLY A 53 -3.87 16.15 -1.78
N ILE A 54 -4.93 15.87 -1.03
CA ILE A 54 -5.28 16.67 0.15
C ILE A 54 -5.32 15.86 1.45
N VAL A 55 -4.94 14.59 1.40
CA VAL A 55 -4.81 13.75 2.59
C VAL A 55 -3.59 14.18 3.40
N LYS A 56 -3.77 14.41 4.69
CA LYS A 56 -2.71 14.87 5.59
C LYS A 56 -2.65 14.02 6.86
N GLY A 57 -1.45 13.91 7.44
CA GLY A 57 -1.27 13.34 8.77
C GLY A 57 -1.44 11.84 8.87
N LYS A 58 -1.40 11.11 7.76
CA LYS A 58 -1.57 9.66 7.77
C LYS A 58 -0.24 8.94 7.56
N LYS A 59 -0.11 7.81 8.23
CA LYS A 59 0.99 6.86 8.01
C LYS A 59 0.43 5.62 7.30
N VAL A 60 1.08 5.20 6.23
CA VAL A 60 0.67 4.02 5.47
C VAL A 60 1.81 3.02 5.39
N LEU A 61 1.51 1.78 5.74
CA LEU A 61 2.42 0.65 5.56
C LEU A 61 1.80 -0.32 4.56
N HIS A 62 2.51 -0.57 3.48
CA HIS A 62 2.12 -1.56 2.47
C HIS A 62 2.99 -2.81 2.62
N ILE A 63 2.35 -3.95 2.86
CA ILE A 63 3.01 -5.25 2.96
C ILE A 63 2.58 -6.08 1.77
N GLN A 64 3.53 -6.55 0.95
CA GLN A 64 3.20 -7.34 -0.23
C GLN A 64 4.02 -8.62 -0.27
N ALA A 65 3.33 -9.74 -0.51
CA ALA A 65 3.96 -11.05 -0.68
C ALA A 65 4.14 -11.34 -2.18
N ASN A 66 5.39 -11.54 -2.58
CA ASN A 66 5.77 -11.84 -3.96
C ASN A 66 6.43 -13.21 -4.02
N GLY A 67 5.95 -14.10 -4.90
CA GLY A 67 6.63 -15.39 -5.10
C GLY A 67 8.03 -15.23 -5.66
N GLY A 68 8.22 -14.29 -6.60
CA GLY A 68 9.52 -13.90 -7.12
C GLY A 68 10.15 -12.76 -6.33
N VAL A 69 11.33 -12.32 -6.76
CA VAL A 69 12.05 -11.20 -6.14
C VAL A 69 12.04 -10.01 -7.10
N TYR A 70 11.45 -8.90 -6.66
CA TYR A 70 11.29 -7.69 -7.48
C TYR A 70 11.94 -6.46 -6.86
N ASN A 71 12.15 -6.45 -5.55
CA ASN A 71 12.71 -5.31 -4.83
C ASN A 71 11.97 -3.99 -5.11
N GLY A 72 10.64 -4.06 -5.16
CA GLY A 72 9.79 -2.89 -5.40
C GLY A 72 9.64 -2.50 -6.86
N SER A 73 10.17 -3.26 -7.81
CA SER A 73 10.04 -2.95 -9.24
C SER A 73 8.78 -3.52 -9.88
N ASP A 74 7.99 -4.31 -9.16
CA ASP A 74 6.76 -4.89 -9.68
C ASP A 74 5.67 -3.82 -9.87
N PRO A 75 4.78 -4.00 -10.87
CA PRO A 75 3.75 -2.99 -11.13
C PRO A 75 2.78 -2.77 -9.98
N ALA A 76 2.49 -3.82 -9.18
CA ALA A 76 1.55 -3.73 -8.08
C ALA A 76 2.02 -2.78 -6.98
N SER A 77 3.24 -2.98 -6.47
CA SER A 77 3.78 -2.13 -5.42
C SER A 77 4.04 -0.70 -5.91
N GLN A 78 4.44 -0.56 -7.18
CA GLN A 78 4.59 0.75 -7.82
C GLN A 78 3.25 1.49 -7.88
N TYR A 79 2.18 0.78 -8.23
CA TYR A 79 0.84 1.37 -8.28
C TYR A 79 0.39 1.86 -6.90
N VAL A 80 0.53 1.01 -5.87
CA VAL A 80 0.13 1.37 -4.51
C VAL A 80 0.90 2.61 -4.03
N LYS A 81 2.20 2.64 -4.24
CA LYS A 81 3.02 3.80 -3.91
C LYS A 81 2.56 5.05 -4.66
N THR A 82 2.30 4.91 -5.96
CA THR A 82 1.89 6.03 -6.83
C THR A 82 0.56 6.61 -6.37
N ILE A 83 -0.44 5.76 -6.11
CA ILE A 83 -1.77 6.27 -5.76
C ILE A 83 -1.78 6.96 -4.39
N PHE A 84 -1.08 6.42 -3.39
CA PHE A 84 -1.03 7.08 -2.08
C PHE A 84 -0.21 8.38 -2.12
N THR A 85 0.86 8.42 -2.91
CA THR A 85 1.58 9.67 -3.16
C THR A 85 0.67 10.70 -3.84
N PHE A 86 -0.11 10.27 -4.83
CA PHE A 86 -1.09 11.13 -5.50
C PHE A 86 -2.11 11.70 -4.52
N LEU A 87 -2.58 10.92 -3.55
CA LEU A 87 -3.55 11.37 -2.55
C LEU A 87 -2.95 12.34 -1.51
N GLY A 88 -1.63 12.44 -1.44
CA GLY A 88 -0.96 13.36 -0.52
C GLY A 88 -0.27 12.70 0.67
N VAL A 89 -0.23 11.37 0.72
CA VAL A 89 0.46 10.65 1.79
C VAL A 89 1.97 10.79 1.61
N THR A 90 2.66 11.28 2.64
CA THR A 90 4.12 11.48 2.63
C THR A 90 4.84 10.46 3.51
N ASP A 91 4.17 9.92 4.52
CA ASP A 91 4.73 8.89 5.42
C ASP A 91 4.26 7.52 4.95
N PHE A 92 4.96 6.98 3.95
CA PHE A 92 4.59 5.74 3.27
C PHE A 92 5.78 4.77 3.30
N HIS A 93 5.50 3.55 3.77
CA HIS A 93 6.50 2.48 3.90
C HIS A 93 6.04 1.23 3.19
N GLN A 94 6.98 0.47 2.64
CA GLN A 94 6.70 -0.82 2.01
C GLN A 94 7.57 -1.91 2.61
N LEU A 95 6.98 -3.06 2.87
CA LEU A 95 7.65 -4.26 3.33
C LEU A 95 7.31 -5.39 2.36
N PHE A 96 8.34 -6.00 1.76
CA PHE A 96 8.17 -7.09 0.81
C PHE A 96 8.55 -8.42 1.44
N VAL A 97 7.68 -9.42 1.24
CA VAL A 97 7.93 -10.81 1.61
C VAL A 97 8.09 -11.55 0.30
N GLU A 98 9.33 -11.82 -0.13
CA GLU A 98 9.54 -12.27 -1.50
C GLU A 98 10.55 -13.41 -1.62
N GLY A 99 10.44 -14.14 -2.75
CA GLY A 99 11.37 -15.18 -3.12
C GLY A 99 10.96 -16.59 -2.76
N MET A 100 9.77 -16.80 -2.18
CA MET A 100 9.32 -18.13 -1.75
C MET A 100 9.19 -19.12 -2.91
N ASP A 101 8.80 -18.67 -4.08
CA ASP A 101 8.65 -19.55 -5.24
C ASP A 101 9.98 -20.00 -5.84
N HIS A 102 11.01 -19.17 -5.73
CA HIS A 102 12.34 -19.52 -6.21
C HIS A 102 13.11 -20.36 -5.20
N ASN A 103 12.82 -20.23 -3.92
CA ASN A 103 13.50 -20.94 -2.85
C ASN A 103 12.48 -21.49 -1.86
N PRO A 104 11.67 -22.49 -2.25
CA PRO A 104 10.63 -23.04 -1.36
C PRO A 104 11.17 -23.56 -0.03
N GLU A 105 12.40 -24.09 -0.03
CA GLU A 105 13.06 -24.60 1.17
C GLU A 105 13.41 -23.49 2.17
N LYS A 106 13.43 -22.23 1.71
CA LYS A 106 13.71 -21.05 2.55
C LYS A 106 12.46 -20.26 2.89
N ALA A 107 11.26 -20.74 2.50
CA ALA A 107 10.04 -19.98 2.68
C ALA A 107 9.81 -19.58 4.14
N ASP A 108 9.99 -20.51 5.10
CA ASP A 108 9.81 -20.22 6.52
C ASP A 108 10.80 -19.17 7.02
N GLU A 109 12.05 -19.22 6.56
CA GLU A 109 13.08 -18.23 6.92
C GLU A 109 12.73 -16.86 6.35
N ILE A 110 12.27 -16.81 5.10
CA ILE A 110 11.85 -15.57 4.44
C ILE A 110 10.73 -14.89 5.23
N VAL A 111 9.70 -15.65 5.61
CA VAL A 111 8.58 -15.15 6.40
C VAL A 111 9.04 -14.67 7.78
N LYS A 112 9.90 -15.45 8.44
CA LYS A 112 10.45 -15.09 9.76
C LYS A 112 11.18 -13.76 9.70
N LYS A 113 12.04 -13.55 8.70
CA LYS A 113 12.78 -12.29 8.53
C LYS A 113 11.83 -11.11 8.25
N ALA A 114 10.77 -11.34 7.48
CA ALA A 114 9.78 -10.32 7.22
C ALA A 114 9.02 -9.93 8.49
N VAL A 115 8.66 -10.90 9.33
CA VAL A 115 8.03 -10.65 10.63
C VAL A 115 8.96 -9.84 11.54
N GLU A 116 10.25 -10.15 11.56
CA GLU A 116 11.24 -9.39 12.33
C GLU A 116 11.31 -7.93 11.86
N LYS A 117 11.30 -7.70 10.54
CA LYS A 117 11.25 -6.35 9.96
C LYS A 117 9.96 -5.62 10.36
N ALA A 118 8.83 -6.31 10.31
CA ALA A 118 7.55 -5.73 10.72
C ALA A 118 7.59 -5.31 12.19
N GLN A 119 8.17 -6.12 13.06
CA GLN A 119 8.34 -5.80 14.47
C GLN A 119 9.21 -4.57 14.69
N GLN A 120 10.27 -4.39 13.89
CA GLN A 120 11.09 -3.19 13.95
C GLN A 120 10.32 -1.96 13.46
N LEU A 121 9.59 -2.08 12.36
CA LEU A 121 8.75 -0.99 11.85
C LEU A 121 7.68 -0.58 12.87
N ALA A 122 7.10 -1.53 13.58
CA ALA A 122 6.06 -1.27 14.57
C ALA A 122 6.53 -0.33 15.69
N LYS A 123 7.81 -0.29 15.98
CA LYS A 123 8.37 0.58 17.04
C LYS A 123 8.28 2.06 16.68
N THR A 124 8.27 2.39 15.39
CA THR A 124 8.26 3.79 14.92
C THR A 124 7.02 4.12 14.09
N PHE A 125 6.23 3.14 13.76
CA PHE A 125 4.99 3.33 13.01
C PHE A 125 3.83 3.69 13.94
#